data_67bd2fac412d1552103f6d18c8501d73
#
_entry.id   67bd2fac412d1552103f6d18c8501d73
#
_cell.length_a   1.000
_cell.length_b   1.000
_cell.length_c   1.000
_cell.angle_alpha   90.00
_cell.angle_beta   90.00
_cell.angle_gamma   90.00
#
_symmetry.space_group_name_H-M   'P 1'
#
loop_
_entity.id
_entity.type
_entity.pdbx_description
1 polymer ?
#
loop_
_entity_poly.entity_id
_entity_poly.type
_entity_poly.pdbx_seq_one_letter_code
_entity_poly.pdbx_strand_id
1 'polypeptide(L)'
;MNNTDRSFIPYTIIETIRQLDNIYELRLFGWVLAKAQAVLKLYNKNLSEINMQNALGIYRVTFPVRLLLKGPEDKNYKHAWEQVKEMALKKVEFEWNDTDYLINIIAFPELHKHGRNTFVTFVIHEHFWHALHNFSKGYRLISLRTYMQLKTPRAVALYILCSQQSKPITFDIDNLKRLTGATSDGYKKNTNFIVKVLEPAKRELDEVAPWSFDYTTHLEGKTIRKITITPRQVREEPAEDQAEMADQLDRQRVRLLPEVIDYIEDKFKMTAGEIERIERQLVLLSENPASQLDLVSRIYESAYRGKVRNM
;
A
#
# COMPACT_ATOMS: atom_id res chain seq x y z
N MET A 1 2.16 0.09 -24.60
CA MET A 1 2.77 -0.29 -23.31
C MET A 1 1.67 -0.28 -22.29
N ASN A 2 1.32 -1.43 -21.75
CA ASN A 2 0.12 -1.58 -20.93
C ASN A 2 0.27 -0.89 -19.57
N ASN A 3 -0.72 -0.15 -19.24
CA ASN A 3 -0.92 0.88 -18.25
C ASN A 3 -1.19 0.41 -16.80
N THR A 4 -0.53 -0.64 -16.33
CA THR A 4 -0.88 -1.36 -15.11
C THR A 4 0.13 -1.23 -13.97
N ASP A 5 0.89 -0.14 -13.97
CA ASP A 5 1.99 0.05 -13.01
C ASP A 5 1.63 0.92 -11.80
N ARG A 6 0.34 1.21 -11.57
CA ARG A 6 -0.07 2.06 -10.46
C ARG A 6 -0.58 1.25 -9.27
N SER A 7 -0.33 1.75 -8.09
CA SER A 7 -0.83 1.19 -6.82
C SER A 7 -1.31 2.32 -5.90
N PHE A 8 -2.29 2.01 -5.09
CA PHE A 8 -2.87 2.94 -4.12
C PHE A 8 -2.34 2.61 -2.73
N ILE A 9 -1.69 3.55 -2.08
CA ILE A 9 -1.27 3.39 -0.70
C ILE A 9 -2.33 4.03 0.20
N PRO A 10 -3.13 3.24 0.94
CA PRO A 10 -4.09 3.77 1.90
C PRO A 10 -3.39 4.63 2.95
N TYR A 11 -4.00 5.73 3.37
CA TYR A 11 -3.41 6.58 4.41
C TYR A 11 -3.23 5.84 5.73
N THR A 12 -4.10 4.88 6.01
CA THR A 12 -4.04 4.02 7.20
C THR A 12 -2.74 3.24 7.35
N ILE A 13 -2.06 2.92 6.24
CA ILE A 13 -0.81 2.13 6.25
C ILE A 13 0.44 2.94 5.93
N ILE A 14 0.34 4.25 5.66
CA ILE A 14 1.52 5.07 5.36
C ILE A 14 2.49 5.08 6.54
N GLU A 15 2.00 5.20 7.77
CA GLU A 15 2.85 5.17 8.97
C GLU A 15 3.53 3.81 9.15
N THR A 16 2.86 2.72 8.77
CA THR A 16 3.43 1.37 8.78
C THR A 16 4.58 1.25 7.78
N ILE A 17 4.41 1.80 6.56
CA ILE A 17 5.47 1.80 5.53
C ILE A 17 6.71 2.56 6.01
N ARG A 18 6.53 3.65 6.76
CA ARG A 18 7.63 4.45 7.33
C ARG A 18 8.48 3.71 8.36
N GLN A 19 7.95 2.63 8.93
CA GLN A 19 8.69 1.75 9.84
C GLN A 19 9.58 0.75 9.09
N LEU A 20 9.41 0.64 7.74
CA LEU A 20 10.26 -0.17 6.88
C LEU A 20 11.48 0.67 6.46
N ASP A 21 12.66 0.30 6.92
CA ASP A 21 13.90 1.05 6.76
C ASP A 21 14.87 0.43 5.74
N ASN A 22 14.49 -0.71 5.17
CA ASN A 22 15.26 -1.44 4.19
C ASN A 22 14.56 -1.47 2.82
N ILE A 23 15.32 -1.32 1.74
CA ILE A 23 14.77 -1.31 0.38
C ILE A 23 14.14 -2.66 -0.04
N TYR A 24 14.63 -3.78 0.50
CA TYR A 24 14.05 -5.10 0.22
C TYR A 24 12.69 -5.26 0.92
N GLU A 25 12.55 -4.77 2.16
CA GLU A 25 11.27 -4.72 2.87
C GLU A 25 10.24 -3.89 2.11
N LEU A 26 10.65 -2.71 1.63
CA LEU A 26 9.78 -1.84 0.84
C LEU A 26 9.38 -2.47 -0.48
N ARG A 27 10.28 -3.15 -1.17
CA ARG A 27 9.96 -3.89 -2.41
C ARG A 27 9.00 -5.05 -2.15
N LEU A 28 9.25 -5.81 -1.10
CA LEU A 28 8.34 -6.88 -0.68
C LEU A 28 6.94 -6.30 -0.40
N PHE A 29 6.88 -5.22 0.38
CA PHE A 29 5.65 -4.52 0.66
C PHE A 29 4.95 -4.04 -0.63
N GLY A 30 5.68 -3.42 -1.56
CA GLY A 30 5.12 -2.95 -2.83
C GLY A 30 4.52 -4.09 -3.67
N TRP A 31 5.16 -5.26 -3.73
CA TRP A 31 4.60 -6.43 -4.41
C TRP A 31 3.38 -7.02 -3.70
N VAL A 32 3.38 -7.04 -2.36
CA VAL A 32 2.22 -7.46 -1.58
C VAL A 32 1.04 -6.52 -1.83
N LEU A 33 1.29 -5.22 -1.78
CA LEU A 33 0.28 -4.18 -2.07
C LEU A 33 -0.30 -4.36 -3.48
N ALA A 34 0.57 -4.47 -4.49
CA ALA A 34 0.15 -4.64 -5.87
C ALA A 34 -0.66 -5.94 -6.06
N LYS A 35 -0.27 -7.04 -5.39
CA LYS A 35 -1.01 -8.30 -5.46
C LYS A 35 -2.35 -8.22 -4.75
N ALA A 36 -2.41 -7.59 -3.58
CA ALA A 36 -3.65 -7.34 -2.87
C ALA A 36 -4.63 -6.55 -3.74
N GLN A 37 -4.14 -5.54 -4.45
CA GLN A 37 -4.93 -4.68 -5.32
C GLN A 37 -5.12 -5.23 -6.75
N ALA A 38 -4.60 -6.41 -7.07
CA ALA A 38 -4.79 -7.02 -8.40
C ALA A 38 -6.26 -7.35 -8.70
N VAL A 39 -7.08 -7.56 -7.69
CA VAL A 39 -8.55 -7.67 -7.83
C VAL A 39 -9.16 -6.40 -8.44
N LEU A 40 -8.46 -5.26 -8.34
CA LEU A 40 -8.83 -4.00 -8.95
C LEU A 40 -8.53 -3.95 -10.46
N LYS A 41 -8.25 -5.09 -11.10
CA LYS A 41 -7.87 -5.24 -12.52
C LYS A 41 -6.59 -4.49 -12.93
N LEU A 42 -5.78 -4.10 -11.98
CA LEU A 42 -4.45 -3.54 -12.21
C LEU A 42 -3.51 -4.68 -12.59
N TYR A 43 -3.53 -5.09 -13.86
CA TYR A 43 -2.75 -6.22 -14.33
C TYR A 43 -1.29 -5.82 -14.56
N ASN A 44 -0.38 -6.41 -13.79
CA ASN A 44 1.05 -6.36 -14.05
C ASN A 44 1.53 -7.79 -14.35
N LYS A 45 2.29 -7.99 -15.44
CA LYS A 45 2.81 -9.30 -15.84
C LYS A 45 3.55 -10.01 -14.70
N ASN A 46 4.31 -9.27 -13.90
CA ASN A 46 5.04 -9.83 -12.75
C ASN A 46 4.11 -10.32 -11.63
N LEU A 47 2.87 -9.82 -11.55
CA LEU A 47 1.90 -10.28 -10.55
C LEU A 47 1.39 -11.70 -10.83
N SER A 48 1.44 -12.18 -12.08
CA SER A 48 1.10 -13.57 -12.42
C SER A 48 2.06 -14.56 -11.77
N GLU A 49 3.30 -14.15 -11.47
CA GLU A 49 4.31 -14.99 -10.82
C GLU A 49 4.15 -15.05 -9.29
N ILE A 50 3.33 -14.17 -8.73
CA ILE A 50 3.02 -14.16 -7.30
C ILE A 50 1.78 -15.01 -7.09
N ASN A 51 1.94 -16.14 -6.43
CA ASN A 51 0.81 -16.99 -6.03
C ASN A 51 0.31 -16.55 -4.64
N MET A 52 -0.99 -16.46 -4.50
CA MET A 52 -1.64 -16.17 -3.24
C MET A 52 -2.77 -17.16 -3.00
N GLN A 53 -2.81 -17.70 -1.80
CA GLN A 53 -3.86 -18.61 -1.33
C GLN A 53 -4.49 -18.01 -0.09
N ASN A 54 -5.81 -17.99 -0.05
CA ASN A 54 -6.58 -17.67 1.15
C ASN A 54 -7.29 -18.95 1.60
N ALA A 55 -7.00 -19.40 2.81
CA ALA A 55 -7.69 -20.50 3.44
C ALA A 55 -7.96 -20.12 4.91
N LEU A 56 -9.23 -20.08 5.30
CA LEU A 56 -9.65 -19.77 6.69
C LEU A 56 -9.09 -18.43 7.22
N GLY A 57 -9.07 -17.39 6.38
CA GLY A 57 -8.53 -16.06 6.77
C GLY A 57 -7.00 -15.97 6.79
N ILE A 58 -6.29 -17.01 6.38
CA ILE A 58 -4.83 -17.02 6.30
C ILE A 58 -4.40 -16.67 4.87
N TYR A 59 -3.77 -15.51 4.70
CA TYR A 59 -3.26 -15.04 3.41
C TYR A 59 -1.82 -15.50 3.22
N ARG A 60 -1.64 -16.60 2.48
CA ARG A 60 -0.33 -17.15 2.15
C ARG A 60 0.13 -16.66 0.78
N VAL A 61 1.27 -16.00 0.73
CA VAL A 61 1.84 -15.41 -0.49
C VAL A 61 3.14 -16.11 -0.84
N THR A 62 3.28 -16.52 -2.09
CA THR A 62 4.51 -17.10 -2.65
C THR A 62 4.94 -16.27 -3.85
N PHE A 63 6.20 -15.85 -3.89
CA PHE A 63 6.73 -15.12 -5.04
C PHE A 63 8.23 -15.37 -5.27
N PRO A 64 8.73 -15.12 -6.51
CA PRO A 64 10.13 -15.29 -6.84
C PRO A 64 11.02 -14.28 -6.12
N VAL A 65 12.09 -14.73 -5.45
CA VAL A 65 13.04 -13.84 -4.73
C VAL A 65 13.68 -12.82 -5.67
N ARG A 66 13.82 -13.12 -6.98
CA ARG A 66 14.37 -12.18 -7.97
C ARG A 66 13.59 -10.85 -8.05
N LEU A 67 12.31 -10.84 -7.68
CA LEU A 67 11.51 -9.61 -7.67
C LEU A 67 11.91 -8.64 -6.55
N LEU A 68 12.65 -9.11 -5.54
CA LEU A 68 13.21 -8.26 -4.47
C LEU A 68 14.54 -7.60 -4.87
N LEU A 69 15.25 -8.18 -5.85
CA LEU A 69 16.58 -7.73 -6.24
C LEU A 69 16.53 -6.34 -6.89
N LYS A 70 17.64 -5.61 -6.81
CA LYS A 70 17.74 -4.22 -7.30
C LYS A 70 17.71 -4.10 -8.82
N GLY A 71 17.89 -5.20 -9.54
CA GLY A 71 17.86 -5.27 -10.99
C GLY A 71 18.35 -6.63 -11.50
N PRO A 72 18.39 -6.84 -12.83
CA PRO A 72 18.80 -8.11 -13.43
C PRO A 72 20.22 -8.56 -13.08
N GLU A 73 21.11 -7.57 -12.83
CA GLU A 73 22.51 -7.82 -12.49
C GLU A 73 22.73 -8.13 -11.00
N ASP A 74 21.74 -7.84 -10.17
CA ASP A 74 21.81 -8.15 -8.74
C ASP A 74 21.55 -9.65 -8.52
N LYS A 75 22.56 -10.35 -8.04
CA LYS A 75 22.50 -11.80 -7.73
C LYS A 75 22.49 -12.10 -6.24
N ASN A 76 22.22 -11.10 -5.41
CA ASN A 76 22.35 -11.22 -3.97
C ASN A 76 21.12 -11.86 -3.30
N TYR A 77 20.74 -13.06 -3.78
CA TYR A 77 19.60 -13.83 -3.26
C TYR A 77 19.69 -14.13 -1.76
N LYS A 78 20.94 -14.38 -1.28
CA LYS A 78 21.17 -14.64 0.15
C LYS A 78 20.78 -13.41 0.99
N HIS A 79 21.23 -12.25 0.59
CA HIS A 79 20.90 -11.01 1.32
C HIS A 79 19.40 -10.69 1.26
N ALA A 80 18.77 -10.85 0.09
CA ALA A 80 17.32 -10.67 -0.03
C ALA A 80 16.55 -11.61 0.92
N TRP A 81 16.99 -12.86 1.06
CA TRP A 81 16.40 -13.81 1.99
C TRP A 81 16.62 -13.41 3.47
N GLU A 82 17.82 -12.93 3.84
CA GLU A 82 18.07 -12.43 5.20
C GLU A 82 17.13 -11.26 5.52
N GLN A 83 16.91 -10.34 4.57
CA GLN A 83 16.01 -9.21 4.77
C GLN A 83 14.53 -9.65 4.93
N VAL A 84 14.09 -10.69 4.24
CA VAL A 84 12.74 -11.28 4.46
C VAL A 84 12.62 -11.84 5.87
N LYS A 85 13.66 -12.52 6.37
CA LYS A 85 13.67 -13.03 7.75
C LYS A 85 13.64 -11.90 8.78
N GLU A 86 14.44 -10.85 8.57
CA GLU A 86 14.45 -9.66 9.43
C GLU A 86 13.08 -9.00 9.46
N MET A 87 12.42 -8.84 8.31
CA MET A 87 11.06 -8.29 8.22
C MET A 87 10.04 -9.15 8.97
N ALA A 88 10.19 -10.48 8.94
CA ALA A 88 9.30 -11.39 9.68
C ALA A 88 9.45 -11.29 11.20
N LEU A 89 10.60 -10.81 11.69
CA LEU A 89 10.85 -10.55 13.10
C LEU A 89 10.48 -9.12 13.53
N LYS A 90 10.34 -8.23 12.57
CA LYS A 90 10.04 -6.82 12.81
C LYS A 90 8.57 -6.65 13.18
N LYS A 91 8.33 -6.01 14.32
CA LYS A 91 7.00 -5.59 14.71
C LYS A 91 6.73 -4.19 14.20
N VAL A 92 5.53 -3.96 13.71
CA VAL A 92 5.05 -2.67 13.25
C VAL A 92 3.74 -2.34 13.96
N GLU A 93 3.58 -1.06 14.24
CA GLU A 93 2.33 -0.53 14.77
C GLU A 93 1.43 -0.09 13.62
N PHE A 94 0.16 -0.44 13.67
CA PHE A 94 -0.85 0.09 12.77
C PHE A 94 -2.23 0.09 13.41
N GLU A 95 -3.05 1.05 13.01
CA GLU A 95 -4.42 1.22 13.47
C GLU A 95 -5.39 0.57 12.47
N TRP A 96 -6.31 -0.24 12.98
CA TRP A 96 -7.40 -0.84 12.23
C TRP A 96 -8.68 -0.84 13.04
N ASN A 97 -9.76 -0.22 12.53
CA ASN A 97 -11.07 -0.12 13.20
C ASN A 97 -10.93 0.39 14.66
N ASP A 98 -10.27 1.53 14.85
CA ASP A 98 -10.03 2.17 16.14
C ASP A 98 -9.30 1.27 17.17
N THR A 99 -8.58 0.27 16.69
CA THR A 99 -7.76 -0.63 17.51
C THR A 99 -6.31 -0.55 17.08
N ASP A 100 -5.42 -0.33 18.04
CA ASP A 100 -3.98 -0.34 17.82
C ASP A 100 -3.45 -1.77 17.82
N TYR A 101 -2.76 -2.13 16.76
CA TYR A 101 -2.13 -3.44 16.59
C TYR A 101 -0.62 -3.31 16.58
N LEU A 102 0.05 -4.23 17.27
CA LEU A 102 1.48 -4.46 17.15
C LEU A 102 1.70 -5.84 16.54
N ILE A 103 2.00 -5.89 15.26
CA ILE A 103 2.06 -7.14 14.49
C ILE A 103 3.36 -7.31 13.71
N ASN A 104 3.62 -8.54 13.28
CA ASN A 104 4.54 -8.80 12.19
C ASN A 104 3.75 -8.72 10.87
N ILE A 105 4.16 -7.89 9.92
CA ILE A 105 3.49 -7.77 8.60
C ILE A 105 3.47 -9.11 7.90
N ILE A 106 4.59 -9.84 7.96
CA ILE A 106 4.73 -11.19 7.43
C ILE A 106 5.13 -12.15 8.55
N ALA A 107 4.72 -13.40 8.43
CA ALA A 107 5.06 -14.45 9.39
C ALA A 107 5.43 -15.76 8.66
N PHE A 108 6.17 -16.61 9.34
CA PHE A 108 6.56 -17.95 8.85
C PHE A 108 7.19 -17.94 7.44
N PRO A 109 8.27 -17.16 7.21
CA PRO A 109 8.89 -17.13 5.91
C PRO A 109 9.60 -18.46 5.61
N GLU A 110 9.35 -18.99 4.43
CA GLU A 110 9.92 -20.24 3.93
C GLU A 110 10.64 -19.96 2.61
N LEU A 111 11.84 -20.51 2.42
CA LEU A 111 12.61 -20.42 1.19
C LEU A 111 12.56 -21.74 0.43
N HIS A 112 12.07 -21.69 -0.79
CA HIS A 112 11.95 -22.86 -1.65
C HIS A 112 12.82 -22.72 -2.89
N LYS A 113 13.51 -23.79 -3.27
CA LYS A 113 14.24 -23.89 -4.54
C LYS A 113 13.48 -24.84 -5.47
N HIS A 114 13.14 -24.36 -6.64
CA HIS A 114 12.52 -25.16 -7.67
C HIS A 114 13.29 -25.00 -8.99
N GLY A 115 14.13 -25.98 -9.31
CA GLY A 115 15.07 -25.91 -10.41
C GLY A 115 16.04 -24.73 -10.24
N ARG A 116 16.06 -23.83 -11.22
CA ARG A 116 16.90 -22.60 -11.19
C ARG A 116 16.27 -21.42 -10.47
N ASN A 117 15.01 -21.54 -10.06
CA ASN A 117 14.26 -20.47 -9.43
C ASN A 117 14.24 -20.62 -7.91
N THR A 118 14.30 -19.49 -7.22
CA THR A 118 14.17 -19.40 -5.76
C THR A 118 12.92 -18.61 -5.44
N PHE A 119 12.07 -19.16 -4.59
CA PHE A 119 10.82 -18.57 -4.15
C PHE A 119 10.82 -18.36 -2.64
N VAL A 120 10.13 -17.35 -2.19
CA VAL A 120 9.80 -17.17 -0.80
C VAL A 120 8.29 -17.28 -0.60
N THR A 121 7.90 -17.97 0.46
CA THR A 121 6.50 -18.07 0.90
C THR A 121 6.39 -17.54 2.31
N PHE A 122 5.34 -16.79 2.61
CA PHE A 122 5.04 -16.26 3.94
C PHE A 122 3.53 -16.06 4.11
N VAL A 123 3.12 -15.85 5.35
CA VAL A 123 1.75 -15.51 5.73
C VAL A 123 1.68 -14.01 6.03
N ILE A 124 0.60 -13.36 5.61
CA ILE A 124 0.30 -11.96 5.93
C ILE A 124 -0.78 -11.95 7.01
N HIS A 125 -0.64 -11.06 7.98
CA HIS A 125 -1.64 -10.85 9.02
C HIS A 125 -2.97 -10.36 8.40
N GLU A 126 -4.07 -10.98 8.80
CA GLU A 126 -5.40 -10.73 8.23
C GLU A 126 -5.79 -9.25 8.25
N HIS A 127 -5.73 -8.60 9.41
CA HIS A 127 -6.10 -7.18 9.53
C HIS A 127 -5.21 -6.29 8.68
N PHE A 128 -3.91 -6.61 8.57
CA PHE A 128 -3.02 -5.89 7.68
C PHE A 128 -3.41 -6.08 6.21
N TRP A 129 -3.77 -7.30 5.82
CA TRP A 129 -4.27 -7.57 4.47
C TRP A 129 -5.51 -6.72 4.15
N HIS A 130 -6.48 -6.64 5.05
CA HIS A 130 -7.67 -5.82 4.87
C HIS A 130 -7.34 -4.32 4.84
N ALA A 131 -6.36 -3.87 5.63
CA ALA A 131 -5.92 -2.47 5.63
C ALA A 131 -5.34 -2.03 4.27
N LEU A 132 -4.76 -2.96 3.46
CA LEU A 132 -4.27 -2.67 2.11
C LEU A 132 -5.37 -2.25 1.13
N HIS A 133 -6.63 -2.51 1.45
CA HIS A 133 -7.81 -2.17 0.66
C HIS A 133 -8.67 -1.07 1.29
N ASN A 134 -8.29 -0.57 2.46
CA ASN A 134 -9.07 0.45 3.17
C ASN A 134 -8.73 1.85 2.68
N PHE A 135 -9.52 2.38 1.78
CA PHE A 135 -9.39 3.73 1.24
C PHE A 135 -10.31 4.76 1.91
N SER A 136 -10.97 4.42 3.00
CA SER A 136 -11.95 5.28 3.69
C SER A 136 -11.35 6.61 4.16
N LYS A 137 -10.10 6.58 4.65
CA LYS A 137 -9.35 7.78 5.07
C LYS A 137 -8.58 8.44 3.90
N GLY A 138 -8.74 7.94 2.66
CA GLY A 138 -8.02 8.39 1.48
C GLY A 138 -6.79 7.54 1.16
N TYR A 139 -6.06 7.92 0.12
CA TYR A 139 -4.92 7.17 -0.40
C TYR A 139 -3.90 8.08 -1.09
N ARG A 140 -2.70 7.54 -1.34
CA ARG A 140 -1.71 8.05 -2.28
C ARG A 140 -1.63 7.15 -3.51
N LEU A 141 -1.73 7.74 -4.68
CA LEU A 141 -1.49 7.04 -5.92
C LEU A 141 -0.01 7.11 -6.24
N ILE A 142 0.60 5.97 -6.51
CA ILE A 142 2.01 5.84 -6.87
C ILE A 142 2.16 5.01 -8.14
N SER A 143 3.22 5.26 -8.91
CA SER A 143 3.69 4.31 -9.92
C SER A 143 4.47 3.19 -9.22
N LEU A 144 3.97 1.96 -9.32
CA LEU A 144 4.66 0.79 -8.78
C LEU A 144 6.03 0.61 -9.44
N ARG A 145 6.12 0.86 -10.75
CA ARG A 145 7.39 0.82 -11.49
C ARG A 145 8.40 1.77 -10.90
N THR A 146 8.03 3.04 -10.69
CA THR A 146 8.89 4.03 -10.06
C THR A 146 9.29 3.59 -8.65
N TYR A 147 8.30 3.17 -7.85
CA TYR A 147 8.53 2.68 -6.48
C TYR A 147 9.57 1.56 -6.44
N MET A 148 9.50 0.60 -7.38
CA MET A 148 10.44 -0.52 -7.48
C MET A 148 11.81 -0.14 -8.03
N GLN A 149 11.92 0.94 -8.81
CA GLN A 149 13.18 1.45 -9.35
C GLN A 149 13.99 2.23 -8.32
N LEU A 150 13.33 2.80 -7.31
CA LEU A 150 14.02 3.54 -6.25
C LEU A 150 14.98 2.62 -5.49
N LYS A 151 16.14 3.19 -5.12
CA LYS A 151 17.26 2.45 -4.53
C LYS A 151 17.37 2.67 -3.03
N THR A 152 16.78 3.76 -2.52
CA THR A 152 16.89 4.14 -1.12
C THR A 152 15.53 4.27 -0.44
N PRO A 153 15.39 3.83 0.82
CA PRO A 153 14.15 3.98 1.59
C PRO A 153 13.71 5.44 1.72
N ARG A 154 14.68 6.37 1.79
CA ARG A 154 14.41 7.81 1.90
C ARG A 154 13.77 8.38 0.65
N ALA A 155 14.25 7.96 -0.53
CA ALA A 155 13.63 8.33 -1.81
C ALA A 155 12.21 7.77 -1.91
N VAL A 156 11.98 6.53 -1.48
CA VAL A 156 10.63 5.93 -1.43
C VAL A 156 9.71 6.74 -0.53
N ALA A 157 10.13 7.08 0.69
CA ALA A 157 9.32 7.87 1.62
C ALA A 157 8.95 9.26 1.06
N LEU A 158 9.92 9.95 0.44
CA LEU A 158 9.70 11.25 -0.18
C LEU A 158 8.88 11.16 -1.47
N TYR A 159 9.02 10.07 -2.24
CA TYR A 159 8.17 9.81 -3.40
C TYR A 159 6.71 9.66 -3.00
N ILE A 160 6.41 8.84 -1.98
CA ILE A 160 5.05 8.68 -1.45
C ILE A 160 4.50 10.02 -0.95
N LEU A 161 5.34 10.82 -0.29
CA LEU A 161 4.94 12.15 0.20
C LEU A 161 4.58 13.12 -0.93
N CYS A 162 5.36 13.13 -2.00
CA CYS A 162 5.24 14.10 -3.09
C CYS A 162 4.28 13.67 -4.21
N SER A 163 4.03 12.35 -4.32
CA SER A 163 3.20 11.80 -5.39
C SER A 163 1.81 12.46 -5.40
N GLN A 164 1.47 13.07 -6.54
CA GLN A 164 0.19 13.77 -6.78
C GLN A 164 -0.15 14.88 -5.77
N GLN A 165 0.87 15.48 -5.17
CA GLN A 165 0.71 16.69 -4.36
C GLN A 165 1.03 17.92 -5.19
N SER A 166 0.16 18.92 -5.11
CA SER A 166 0.37 20.22 -5.75
C SER A 166 0.69 21.35 -4.75
N LYS A 167 0.46 21.11 -3.46
CA LYS A 167 0.64 22.15 -2.43
C LYS A 167 1.93 21.94 -1.66
N PRO A 168 2.68 23.01 -1.38
CA PRO A 168 3.82 22.93 -0.47
C PRO A 168 3.38 22.49 0.94
N ILE A 169 4.24 21.69 1.58
CA ILE A 169 4.02 21.17 2.92
C ILE A 169 5.22 21.56 3.77
N THR A 170 4.97 22.23 4.89
CA THR A 170 6.02 22.64 5.83
C THR A 170 6.07 21.68 6.99
N PHE A 171 7.25 21.13 7.25
CA PHE A 171 7.54 20.21 8.35
C PHE A 171 8.54 20.83 9.32
N ASP A 172 8.35 20.53 10.61
CA ASP A 172 9.47 20.59 11.54
C ASP A 172 10.52 19.55 11.09
N ILE A 173 11.80 19.94 11.20
CA ILE A 173 12.88 19.10 10.67
C ILE A 173 12.93 17.72 11.33
N ASP A 174 12.61 17.61 12.62
CA ASP A 174 12.59 16.35 13.35
C ASP A 174 11.42 15.46 12.91
N ASN A 175 10.29 16.06 12.56
CA ASN A 175 9.18 15.34 11.93
C ASN A 175 9.59 14.79 10.56
N LEU A 176 10.25 15.61 9.72
CA LEU A 176 10.68 15.16 8.40
C LEU A 176 11.74 14.07 8.49
N LYS A 177 12.66 14.13 9.47
CA LYS A 177 13.61 13.05 9.75
C LYS A 177 12.89 11.74 10.09
N ARG A 178 11.86 11.79 10.96
CA ARG A 178 11.05 10.60 11.29
C ARG A 178 10.33 10.06 10.06
N LEU A 179 9.69 10.92 9.28
CA LEU A 179 8.97 10.56 8.05
C LEU A 179 9.85 9.86 7.02
N THR A 180 11.14 10.18 7.01
CA THR A 180 12.11 9.62 6.06
C THR A 180 12.96 8.49 6.66
N GLY A 181 12.68 8.07 7.90
CA GLY A 181 13.48 7.05 8.60
C GLY A 181 14.92 7.51 8.90
N ALA A 182 15.20 8.81 8.89
CA ALA A 182 16.53 9.37 9.15
C ALA A 182 16.74 9.67 10.64
N THR A 183 16.57 8.67 11.50
CA THR A 183 16.59 8.82 12.97
C THR A 183 17.95 8.51 13.60
N SER A 184 18.90 7.94 12.87
CA SER A 184 20.22 7.59 13.39
C SER A 184 21.07 8.81 13.76
N ASP A 185 22.06 8.59 14.62
CA ASP A 185 22.99 9.63 15.10
C ASP A 185 23.69 10.41 13.99
N GLY A 186 23.93 9.79 12.85
CA GLY A 186 24.52 10.44 11.68
C GLY A 186 23.71 11.61 11.12
N TYR A 187 22.41 11.69 11.44
CA TYR A 187 21.47 12.72 10.99
C TYR A 187 21.08 13.71 12.09
N LYS A 188 21.67 13.65 13.27
CA LYS A 188 21.40 14.59 14.37
C LYS A 188 21.62 16.06 13.93
N LYS A 189 22.71 16.33 13.21
CA LYS A 189 22.93 17.65 12.63
C LYS A 189 21.99 17.86 11.43
N ASN A 190 21.23 18.97 11.47
CA ASN A 190 20.23 19.27 10.45
C ASN A 190 20.83 19.45 9.05
N THR A 191 22.04 19.98 8.96
CA THR A 191 22.82 20.07 7.71
C THR A 191 23.17 18.69 7.15
N ASN A 192 23.52 17.71 8.00
CA ASN A 192 23.78 16.34 7.56
C ASN A 192 22.54 15.67 6.99
N PHE A 193 21.37 15.92 7.59
CA PHE A 193 20.11 15.44 7.06
C PHE A 193 19.83 15.97 5.66
N ILE A 194 20.05 17.27 5.41
CA ILE A 194 19.87 17.83 4.08
C ILE A 194 20.85 17.18 3.09
N VAL A 195 22.15 17.19 3.37
CA VAL A 195 23.18 16.74 2.44
C VAL A 195 23.14 15.23 2.20
N LYS A 196 22.81 14.43 3.24
CA LYS A 196 22.88 12.96 3.15
C LYS A 196 21.52 12.28 2.91
N VAL A 197 20.42 13.01 3.05
CA VAL A 197 19.07 12.45 2.89
C VAL A 197 18.29 13.20 1.81
N LEU A 198 18.05 14.50 1.99
CA LEU A 198 17.19 15.24 1.05
C LEU A 198 17.80 15.39 -0.33
N GLU A 199 19.06 15.81 -0.41
CA GLU A 199 19.75 16.01 -1.69
C GLU A 199 19.92 14.70 -2.50
N PRO A 200 20.35 13.57 -1.91
CA PRO A 200 20.42 12.32 -2.63
C PRO A 200 19.06 11.81 -3.07
N ALA A 201 18.05 11.89 -2.20
CA ALA A 201 16.70 11.47 -2.53
C ALA A 201 16.08 12.33 -3.64
N LYS A 202 16.27 13.66 -3.58
CA LYS A 202 15.84 14.57 -4.64
C LYS A 202 16.46 14.21 -5.98
N ARG A 203 17.77 14.00 -6.04
CA ARG A 203 18.47 13.60 -7.28
C ARG A 203 17.92 12.28 -7.82
N GLU A 204 17.70 11.29 -6.95
CA GLU A 204 17.14 10.00 -7.34
C GLU A 204 15.72 10.15 -7.90
N LEU A 205 14.87 10.97 -7.29
CA LEU A 205 13.53 11.26 -7.80
C LEU A 205 13.54 12.05 -9.10
N ASP A 206 14.41 13.05 -9.22
CA ASP A 206 14.59 13.83 -10.46
C ASP A 206 15.01 12.93 -11.63
N GLU A 207 15.77 11.85 -11.36
CA GLU A 207 16.26 10.92 -12.37
C GLU A 207 15.19 9.92 -12.84
N VAL A 208 14.38 9.35 -11.94
CA VAL A 208 13.53 8.18 -12.26
C VAL A 208 12.04 8.38 -12.04
N ALA A 209 11.64 9.34 -11.19
CA ALA A 209 10.23 9.49 -10.78
C ALA A 209 9.46 10.51 -11.62
N PRO A 210 8.14 10.36 -11.81
CA PRO A 210 7.31 11.42 -12.41
C PRO A 210 7.13 12.60 -11.46
N TRP A 211 7.20 12.36 -10.16
CA TRP A 211 7.10 13.36 -9.10
C TRP A 211 8.38 13.47 -8.30
N SER A 212 8.83 14.70 -8.10
CA SER A 212 9.95 15.08 -7.26
C SER A 212 9.57 16.28 -6.40
N PHE A 213 10.54 16.94 -5.82
CA PHE A 213 10.30 18.11 -4.98
C PHE A 213 11.45 19.13 -5.06
N ASP A 214 11.12 20.37 -4.77
CA ASP A 214 12.06 21.37 -4.31
C ASP A 214 11.86 21.61 -2.83
N TYR A 215 12.83 22.23 -2.15
CA TYR A 215 12.67 22.51 -0.74
C TYR A 215 13.26 23.86 -0.35
N THR A 216 12.70 24.44 0.69
CA THR A 216 13.18 25.68 1.32
C THR A 216 13.39 25.43 2.79
N THR A 217 14.53 25.88 3.32
CA THR A 217 14.85 25.77 4.74
C THR A 217 14.46 27.05 5.47
N HIS A 218 13.88 26.91 6.65
CA HIS A 218 13.55 28.03 7.53
C HIS A 218 14.44 27.98 8.77
N LEU A 219 15.15 29.08 9.00
CA LEU A 219 16.08 29.24 10.11
C LEU A 219 15.39 29.88 11.32
N GLU A 220 15.75 29.41 12.48
CA GLU A 220 15.49 30.05 13.75
C GLU A 220 16.84 30.34 14.42
N GLY A 221 17.27 31.58 14.36
CA GLY A 221 18.65 31.98 14.62
C GLY A 221 19.61 31.36 13.59
N LYS A 222 20.57 30.55 14.05
CA LYS A 222 21.52 29.83 13.18
C LYS A 222 21.12 28.38 12.87
N THR A 223 19.96 27.94 13.36
CA THR A 223 19.55 26.53 13.27
C THR A 223 18.38 26.39 12.31
N ILE A 224 18.45 25.42 11.41
CA ILE A 224 17.32 25.04 10.54
C ILE A 224 16.26 24.37 11.43
N ARG A 225 15.06 24.92 11.50
CA ARG A 225 13.96 24.38 12.30
C ARG A 225 12.87 23.74 11.46
N LYS A 226 12.59 24.35 10.30
CA LYS A 226 11.54 23.85 9.41
C LYS A 226 12.05 23.74 8.00
N ILE A 227 11.42 22.82 7.26
CA ILE A 227 11.67 22.63 5.83
C ILE A 227 10.32 22.59 5.14
N THR A 228 10.16 23.42 4.12
CA THR A 228 9.01 23.37 3.21
C THR A 228 9.39 22.51 2.02
N ILE A 229 8.69 21.42 1.83
CA ILE A 229 8.76 20.56 0.65
C ILE A 229 7.72 21.06 -0.35
N THR A 230 8.16 21.40 -1.56
CA THR A 230 7.30 21.81 -2.67
C THR A 230 7.31 20.72 -3.71
N PRO A 231 6.28 19.86 -3.74
CA PRO A 231 6.17 18.81 -4.75
C PRO A 231 6.08 19.41 -6.15
N ARG A 232 6.73 18.77 -7.11
CA ARG A 232 6.65 19.16 -8.51
C ARG A 232 6.61 17.93 -9.41
N GLN A 233 5.85 18.03 -10.47
CA GLN A 233 5.85 17.03 -11.53
C GLN A 233 7.06 17.28 -12.44
N VAL A 234 7.88 16.26 -12.63
CA VAL A 234 9.11 16.31 -13.46
C VAL A 234 8.95 15.62 -14.80
N ARG A 235 7.97 14.71 -14.87
CA ARG A 235 7.59 13.99 -16.10
C ARG A 235 6.09 13.88 -16.17
N GLU A 236 5.58 13.91 -17.37
CA GLU A 236 4.15 13.66 -17.61
C GLU A 236 3.81 12.21 -17.23
N GLU A 237 2.76 12.06 -16.47
CA GLU A 237 2.10 10.78 -16.32
C GLU A 237 1.08 10.65 -17.45
N PRO A 238 0.96 9.49 -18.12
CA PRO A 238 -0.03 9.29 -19.18
C PRO A 238 -1.43 9.68 -18.70
N ALA A 239 -2.05 10.66 -19.36
CA ALA A 239 -3.31 11.26 -18.91
C ALA A 239 -4.50 10.27 -18.93
N GLU A 240 -4.46 9.30 -19.85
CA GLU A 240 -5.50 8.26 -19.99
C GLU A 240 -5.66 7.40 -18.74
N ASP A 241 -4.58 7.24 -17.99
CA ASP A 241 -4.54 6.39 -16.80
C ASP A 241 -5.22 7.02 -15.60
N GLN A 242 -5.20 8.33 -15.46
CA GLN A 242 -5.72 9.02 -14.28
C GLN A 242 -7.26 9.00 -14.26
N ALA A 243 -7.90 9.22 -15.41
CA ALA A 243 -9.35 9.24 -15.51
C ALA A 243 -9.94 7.82 -15.36
N GLU A 244 -9.33 6.83 -16.00
CA GLU A 244 -9.79 5.44 -15.94
C GLU A 244 -9.64 4.84 -14.54
N MET A 245 -8.56 5.19 -13.82
CA MET A 245 -8.33 4.72 -12.45
C MET A 245 -9.21 5.45 -11.43
N ALA A 246 -9.45 6.76 -11.60
CA ALA A 246 -10.40 7.49 -10.76
C ALA A 246 -11.81 6.90 -10.92
N ASP A 247 -12.23 6.61 -12.14
CA ASP A 247 -13.50 5.96 -12.45
C ASP A 247 -13.58 4.53 -11.88
N GLN A 248 -12.50 3.76 -11.97
CA GLN A 248 -12.43 2.42 -11.37
C GLN A 248 -12.47 2.45 -9.83
N LEU A 249 -11.79 3.41 -9.20
CA LEU A 249 -11.85 3.60 -7.74
C LEU A 249 -13.23 4.07 -7.29
N ASP A 250 -13.84 4.99 -8.02
CA ASP A 250 -15.21 5.42 -7.73
C ASP A 250 -16.20 4.27 -7.90
N ARG A 251 -16.04 3.44 -8.92
CA ARG A 251 -16.83 2.22 -9.11
C ARG A 251 -16.62 1.22 -7.98
N GLN A 252 -15.40 1.10 -7.44
CA GLN A 252 -15.11 0.17 -6.34
C GLN A 252 -15.48 0.69 -4.96
N ARG A 253 -15.39 2.00 -4.72
CA ARG A 253 -15.96 2.63 -3.52
C ARG A 253 -17.46 2.40 -3.40
N VAL A 254 -18.10 2.05 -4.52
CA VAL A 254 -19.53 1.86 -4.65
C VAL A 254 -19.90 0.37 -4.82
N ARG A 255 -18.94 -0.56 -4.86
CA ARG A 255 -19.22 -1.98 -5.03
C ARG A 255 -19.23 -2.75 -3.72
N LEU A 256 -20.13 -3.71 -3.67
CA LEU A 256 -20.11 -4.72 -2.61
C LEU A 256 -18.92 -5.65 -2.79
N LEU A 257 -18.40 -6.15 -1.68
CA LEU A 257 -17.41 -7.22 -1.70
C LEU A 257 -17.99 -8.48 -2.37
N PRO A 258 -17.20 -9.27 -3.10
CA PRO A 258 -17.68 -10.52 -3.73
C PRO A 258 -18.42 -11.44 -2.74
N GLU A 259 -17.89 -11.60 -1.54
CA GLU A 259 -18.47 -12.41 -0.45
C GLU A 259 -19.87 -11.91 -0.05
N VAL A 260 -20.09 -10.60 -0.15
CA VAL A 260 -21.39 -9.97 0.15
C VAL A 260 -22.36 -10.22 -1.01
N ILE A 261 -21.88 -10.17 -2.25
CA ILE A 261 -22.66 -10.50 -3.45
C ILE A 261 -23.12 -11.96 -3.37
N ASP A 262 -22.18 -12.89 -3.12
CA ASP A 262 -22.46 -14.31 -2.99
C ASP A 262 -23.50 -14.58 -1.87
N TYR A 263 -23.37 -13.88 -0.73
CA TYR A 263 -24.32 -13.96 0.36
C TYR A 263 -25.70 -13.46 -0.05
N ILE A 264 -25.80 -12.34 -0.76
CA ILE A 264 -27.07 -11.78 -1.24
C ILE A 264 -27.71 -12.73 -2.25
N GLU A 265 -26.96 -13.26 -3.20
CA GLU A 265 -27.46 -14.24 -4.18
C GLU A 265 -28.00 -15.49 -3.48
N ASP A 266 -27.26 -16.02 -2.51
CA ASP A 266 -27.68 -17.24 -1.79
C ASP A 266 -28.90 -17.00 -0.88
N LYS A 267 -28.88 -15.97 -0.05
CA LYS A 267 -29.91 -15.75 0.98
C LYS A 267 -31.16 -15.06 0.47
N PHE A 268 -30.98 -14.04 -0.38
CA PHE A 268 -32.09 -13.26 -0.90
C PHE A 268 -32.63 -13.77 -2.24
N LYS A 269 -31.88 -14.69 -2.90
CA LYS A 269 -32.21 -15.23 -4.24
C LYS A 269 -32.35 -14.11 -5.28
N MET A 270 -31.55 -13.07 -5.16
CA MET A 270 -31.52 -11.94 -6.07
C MET A 270 -30.63 -12.24 -7.29
N THR A 271 -31.04 -11.74 -8.43
CA THR A 271 -30.24 -11.78 -9.66
C THR A 271 -29.16 -10.70 -9.63
N ALA A 272 -28.08 -10.88 -10.39
CA ALA A 272 -26.99 -9.90 -10.51
C ALA A 272 -27.51 -8.48 -10.86
N GLY A 273 -28.51 -8.35 -11.73
CA GLY A 273 -29.11 -7.06 -12.11
C GLY A 273 -29.92 -6.40 -10.99
N GLU A 274 -30.50 -7.19 -10.09
CA GLU A 274 -31.19 -6.68 -8.90
C GLU A 274 -30.19 -6.23 -7.84
N ILE A 275 -29.09 -6.97 -7.65
CA ILE A 275 -28.01 -6.61 -6.77
C ILE A 275 -27.37 -5.30 -7.21
N GLU A 276 -27.09 -5.13 -8.49
CA GLU A 276 -26.51 -3.89 -9.04
C GLU A 276 -27.36 -2.65 -8.73
N ARG A 277 -28.69 -2.78 -8.70
CA ARG A 277 -29.61 -1.67 -8.36
C ARG A 277 -29.51 -1.22 -6.91
N ILE A 278 -29.29 -2.15 -5.98
CA ILE A 278 -29.22 -1.86 -4.54
C ILE A 278 -27.79 -1.68 -4.04
N GLU A 279 -26.81 -2.08 -4.83
CA GLU A 279 -25.38 -2.09 -4.48
C GLU A 279 -24.94 -0.75 -3.92
N ARG A 280 -25.24 0.33 -4.64
CA ARG A 280 -24.87 1.68 -4.23
C ARG A 280 -25.46 2.08 -2.87
N GLN A 281 -26.70 1.68 -2.59
CA GLN A 281 -27.35 1.97 -1.33
C GLN A 281 -26.74 1.18 -0.17
N LEU A 282 -26.45 -0.11 -0.40
CA LEU A 282 -25.82 -0.97 0.60
C LEU A 282 -24.39 -0.49 0.95
N VAL A 283 -23.63 -0.07 -0.05
CA VAL A 283 -22.28 0.48 0.17
C VAL A 283 -22.35 1.79 0.94
N LEU A 284 -23.30 2.68 0.63
CA LEU A 284 -23.47 3.94 1.36
C LEU A 284 -23.96 3.75 2.79
N LEU A 285 -24.70 2.69 3.07
CA LEU A 285 -25.19 2.35 4.42
C LEU A 285 -24.14 1.59 5.24
N SER A 286 -23.13 1.02 4.60
CA SER A 286 -22.02 0.37 5.28
C SER A 286 -20.97 1.39 5.72
N GLU A 287 -20.56 1.34 6.97
CA GLU A 287 -19.53 2.25 7.51
C GLU A 287 -18.16 2.03 6.85
N ASN A 288 -17.91 0.78 6.45
CA ASN A 288 -16.67 0.37 5.76
C ASN A 288 -16.91 -0.96 5.00
N PRO A 289 -16.02 -1.37 4.09
CA PRO A 289 -16.16 -2.63 3.37
C PRO A 289 -16.31 -3.86 4.26
N ALA A 290 -15.61 -3.92 5.39
CA ALA A 290 -15.70 -5.05 6.33
C ALA A 290 -17.07 -5.14 7.03
N SER A 291 -17.78 -4.03 7.17
CA SER A 291 -19.13 -4.00 7.78
C SER A 291 -20.25 -4.33 6.79
N GLN A 292 -19.96 -4.47 5.49
CA GLN A 292 -20.98 -4.75 4.47
C GLN A 292 -21.69 -6.08 4.71
N LEU A 293 -20.94 -7.14 5.00
CA LEU A 293 -21.51 -8.47 5.24
C LEU A 293 -22.37 -8.48 6.51
N ASP A 294 -21.93 -7.84 7.58
CA ASP A 294 -22.69 -7.71 8.82
C ASP A 294 -23.99 -6.91 8.62
N LEU A 295 -23.93 -5.81 7.87
CA LEU A 295 -25.10 -5.02 7.50
C LEU A 295 -26.12 -5.88 6.75
N VAL A 296 -25.68 -6.58 5.71
CA VAL A 296 -26.57 -7.40 4.86
C VAL A 296 -27.12 -8.58 5.64
N SER A 297 -26.34 -9.20 6.52
CA SER A 297 -26.78 -10.27 7.41
C SER A 297 -27.88 -9.78 8.37
N ARG A 298 -27.71 -8.60 8.97
CA ARG A 298 -28.74 -7.97 9.84
C ARG A 298 -30.03 -7.65 9.09
N ILE A 299 -29.92 -7.17 7.85
CA ILE A 299 -31.08 -6.92 6.99
C ILE A 299 -31.83 -8.24 6.72
N TYR A 300 -31.11 -9.30 6.37
CA TYR A 300 -31.69 -10.62 6.14
C TYR A 300 -32.39 -11.16 7.38
N GLU A 301 -31.73 -11.16 8.53
CA GLU A 301 -32.35 -11.62 9.80
C GLU A 301 -33.59 -10.81 10.17
N SER A 302 -33.56 -9.50 10.00
CA SER A 302 -34.72 -8.64 10.27
C SER A 302 -35.90 -8.97 9.36
N ALA A 303 -35.65 -9.17 8.06
CA ALA A 303 -36.66 -9.54 7.09
C ALA A 303 -37.22 -10.94 7.37
N TYR A 304 -36.40 -11.91 7.79
CA TYR A 304 -36.81 -13.25 8.15
C TYR A 304 -37.66 -13.28 9.43
N ARG A 305 -37.22 -12.57 10.48
CA ARG A 305 -38.00 -12.43 11.73
C ARG A 305 -39.34 -11.74 11.52
N GLY A 306 -39.40 -10.79 10.60
CA GLY A 306 -40.65 -10.13 10.20
C GLY A 306 -41.64 -11.08 9.53
N LYS A 307 -41.16 -12.01 8.70
CA LYS A 307 -41.99 -13.06 8.07
C LYS A 307 -42.53 -14.07 9.06
N VAL A 308 -41.72 -14.45 10.06
CA VAL A 308 -42.15 -15.43 11.09
C VAL A 308 -43.18 -14.85 12.05
N ARG A 309 -43.25 -13.54 12.25
CA ARG A 309 -44.25 -12.88 13.09
C ARG A 309 -45.62 -12.70 12.40
N ASN A 310 -45.67 -12.83 11.07
CA ASN A 310 -46.88 -12.69 10.26
C ASN A 310 -47.43 -14.04 9.76
N MET A 311 -46.87 -15.16 10.21
CA MET A 311 -47.44 -16.51 10.14
C MET A 311 -48.00 -16.93 11.50
#